data_750494ac76da657261c8fe6c6d840ff7
#
_entry.id   750494ac76da657261c8fe6c6d840ff7
#
_cell.length_a   1.000
_cell.length_b   1.000
_cell.length_c   1.000
_cell.angle_alpha   90.00
_cell.angle_beta   90.00
_cell.angle_gamma   90.00
#
_symmetry.space_group_name_H-M   'P 1'
#
loop_
_entity.id
_entity.type
_entity.pdbx_description
1 polymer ?
#
loop_
_entity_poly.entity_id
_entity_poly.type
_entity_poly.pdbx_seq_one_letter_code
_entity_poly.pdbx_strand_id
1 'polypeptide(L)'
;MKISRKAGKFVIPLLLFYGIAAGCSGTTQTSAQVTLVKIPLGHAKKAPKNNPVRTPAHTNYLPKTLGDLSFFNVIQNQEATRIIDKMHGKTLDDCKNYIAHYGNDPSKNILYVSVYENAETAKTNLKRMAMKMANGSSVFSPLTHTKMGDTVYFETEGMGLKHYFYRTDNILIWWQVEPDCAETTYNDLLKFDFKGLNNRVTP
;
A
#
# COMPACT_ATOMS: atom_id res chain seq x y z
N MET A 1 39.96 30.38 -25.19
CA MET A 1 40.22 29.37 -24.15
C MET A 1 39.45 28.13 -24.54
N LYS A 2 40.11 27.09 -25.08
CA LYS A 2 39.47 25.87 -25.60
C LYS A 2 39.45 24.80 -24.49
N ILE A 3 38.31 24.35 -24.08
CA ILE A 3 38.13 23.24 -23.11
C ILE A 3 37.93 21.94 -23.89
N SER A 4 38.94 21.06 -23.83
CA SER A 4 38.95 19.74 -24.44
C SER A 4 38.12 18.77 -23.59
N ARG A 5 37.10 18.13 -24.19
CA ARG A 5 36.34 17.03 -23.60
C ARG A 5 37.06 15.70 -23.89
N LYS A 6 37.60 15.06 -22.87
CA LYS A 6 38.09 13.66 -22.95
C LYS A 6 36.88 12.71 -22.74
N ALA A 7 36.59 11.93 -23.78
CA ALA A 7 35.65 10.82 -23.72
C ALA A 7 36.37 9.60 -23.11
N GLY A 8 35.94 9.20 -21.93
CA GLY A 8 36.36 7.95 -21.30
C GLY A 8 35.51 6.78 -21.83
N LYS A 9 36.15 5.85 -22.51
CA LYS A 9 35.57 4.56 -22.94
C LYS A 9 35.50 3.62 -21.72
N PHE A 10 34.28 3.30 -21.26
CA PHE A 10 34.08 2.23 -20.30
C PHE A 10 33.96 0.91 -21.05
N VAL A 11 34.92 0.02 -20.79
CA VAL A 11 34.92 -1.36 -21.27
C VAL A 11 34.24 -2.21 -20.20
N ILE A 12 33.15 -2.87 -20.57
CA ILE A 12 32.43 -3.82 -19.71
C ILE A 12 33.03 -5.21 -19.98
N PRO A 13 33.57 -5.93 -18.98
CA PRO A 13 34.00 -7.32 -19.18
C PRO A 13 32.78 -8.25 -19.16
N LEU A 14 32.60 -8.94 -20.27
CA LEU A 14 31.68 -10.05 -20.46
C LEU A 14 32.19 -11.27 -19.68
N LEU A 15 31.59 -11.61 -18.55
CA LEU A 15 31.86 -12.86 -17.82
C LEU A 15 31.00 -13.99 -18.40
N LEU A 16 31.66 -14.83 -19.20
CA LEU A 16 31.16 -16.15 -19.64
C LEU A 16 31.19 -17.11 -18.44
N PHE A 17 30.05 -17.54 -17.96
CA PHE A 17 29.96 -18.72 -17.09
C PHE A 17 29.77 -19.97 -17.92
N TYR A 18 30.81 -20.78 -17.95
CA TYR A 18 30.81 -22.14 -18.45
C TYR A 18 30.06 -23.05 -17.50
N GLY A 19 29.07 -23.79 -18.03
CA GLY A 19 28.39 -24.83 -17.33
C GLY A 19 29.29 -26.08 -17.15
N ILE A 20 29.24 -26.65 -15.99
CA ILE A 20 29.75 -28.02 -15.75
C ILE A 20 28.54 -28.87 -15.37
N ALA A 21 28.22 -29.79 -16.29
CA ALA A 21 27.33 -30.91 -16.05
C ALA A 21 28.14 -32.08 -15.49
N ALA A 22 27.76 -32.60 -14.37
CA ALA A 22 28.06 -33.96 -13.91
C ALA A 22 26.90 -34.37 -13.02
N GLY A 23 26.09 -35.31 -13.27
CA GLY A 23 26.22 -36.68 -13.67
C GLY A 23 26.16 -37.61 -12.47
N CYS A 24 25.09 -38.43 -12.43
CA CYS A 24 24.98 -39.73 -11.78
C CYS A 24 24.31 -39.82 -10.40
N SER A 25 23.10 -40.33 -10.43
CA SER A 25 22.72 -41.69 -9.93
C SER A 25 22.50 -41.86 -8.43
N GLY A 26 21.33 -42.29 -8.09
CA GLY A 26 21.08 -42.87 -6.79
C GLY A 26 19.58 -42.86 -6.40
N THR A 27 18.85 -43.72 -7.03
CA THR A 27 17.50 -44.20 -6.61
C THR A 27 17.44 -44.53 -5.14
N THR A 28 16.46 -44.00 -4.41
CA THR A 28 15.69 -44.79 -3.43
C THR A 28 14.34 -44.09 -3.24
N GLN A 29 13.31 -44.60 -3.89
CA GLN A 29 11.93 -44.29 -3.58
C GLN A 29 11.60 -44.91 -2.22
N THR A 30 11.54 -44.07 -1.19
CA THR A 30 10.88 -44.48 0.07
C THR A 30 9.43 -44.04 -0.05
N SER A 31 8.58 -45.06 -0.31
CA SER A 31 7.14 -44.97 -0.25
C SER A 31 6.73 -44.62 1.19
N ALA A 32 6.47 -43.34 1.44
CA ALA A 32 5.80 -42.90 2.68
C ALA A 32 4.32 -43.26 2.56
N GLN A 33 3.90 -44.32 3.26
CA GLN A 33 2.50 -44.62 3.47
C GLN A 33 1.86 -43.45 4.23
N VAL A 34 0.99 -42.72 3.53
CA VAL A 34 0.13 -41.72 4.17
C VAL A 34 -0.95 -42.47 4.95
N THR A 35 -0.77 -42.57 6.25
CA THR A 35 -1.81 -43.04 7.17
C THR A 35 -2.91 -41.98 7.22
N LEU A 36 -4.05 -42.29 6.59
CA LEU A 36 -5.27 -41.49 6.70
C LEU A 36 -5.78 -41.52 8.14
N VAL A 37 -5.42 -40.50 8.91
CA VAL A 37 -6.05 -40.25 10.21
C VAL A 37 -7.48 -39.80 9.95
N LYS A 38 -8.45 -40.70 10.28
CA LYS A 38 -9.88 -40.35 10.32
C LYS A 38 -10.07 -39.26 11.38
N ILE A 39 -10.23 -38.00 10.92
CA ILE A 39 -10.67 -36.91 11.78
C ILE A 39 -12.16 -37.16 12.10
N PRO A 40 -12.56 -37.24 13.36
CA PRO A 40 -13.97 -37.40 13.71
C PRO A 40 -14.70 -36.12 13.27
N LEU A 41 -15.82 -36.31 12.56
CA LEU A 41 -16.72 -35.26 12.13
C LEU A 41 -17.35 -34.60 13.37
N GLY A 42 -16.65 -33.62 13.93
CA GLY A 42 -17.16 -32.83 15.04
C GLY A 42 -18.40 -32.04 14.58
N HIS A 43 -19.44 -32.15 15.39
CA HIS A 43 -20.74 -31.55 15.26
C HIS A 43 -20.64 -30.12 14.68
N ALA A 44 -21.31 -29.88 13.56
CA ALA A 44 -21.44 -28.55 12.93
C ALA A 44 -21.96 -27.58 13.99
N LYS A 45 -21.10 -26.71 14.48
CA LYS A 45 -21.50 -25.55 15.26
C LYS A 45 -22.40 -24.70 14.37
N LYS A 46 -23.67 -24.56 14.83
CA LYS A 46 -24.70 -23.70 14.25
C LYS A 46 -24.05 -22.39 13.79
N ALA A 47 -24.15 -22.09 12.48
CA ALA A 47 -23.64 -20.86 11.91
C ALA A 47 -24.09 -19.65 12.75
N PRO A 48 -23.22 -18.67 13.01
CA PRO A 48 -23.62 -17.49 13.75
C PRO A 48 -24.78 -16.82 12.98
N LYS A 49 -25.86 -16.53 13.68
CA LYS A 49 -27.00 -15.78 13.13
C LYS A 49 -26.45 -14.52 12.50
N ASN A 50 -26.79 -14.28 11.23
CA ASN A 50 -26.50 -13.05 10.48
C ASN A 50 -26.88 -11.84 11.32
N ASN A 51 -25.94 -11.32 12.09
CA ASN A 51 -26.08 -9.94 12.54
C ASN A 51 -26.08 -9.09 11.26
N PRO A 52 -27.07 -8.20 11.06
CA PRO A 52 -27.04 -7.28 9.94
C PRO A 52 -25.71 -6.55 10.04
N VAL A 53 -24.90 -6.66 9.01
CA VAL A 53 -23.68 -5.86 8.85
C VAL A 53 -24.17 -4.42 8.92
N ARG A 54 -23.97 -3.76 10.07
CA ARG A 54 -24.22 -2.32 10.19
C ARG A 54 -23.29 -1.66 9.19
N THR A 55 -23.84 -1.25 8.05
CA THR A 55 -23.13 -0.36 7.14
C THR A 55 -22.72 0.83 7.99
N PRO A 56 -21.43 1.10 8.21
CA PRO A 56 -21.01 2.25 9.00
C PRO A 56 -21.62 3.49 8.37
N ALA A 57 -22.17 4.38 9.17
CA ALA A 57 -22.71 5.64 8.68
C ALA A 57 -21.60 6.30 7.83
N HIS A 58 -21.91 6.53 6.55
CA HIS A 58 -20.99 7.18 5.63
C HIS A 58 -20.53 8.50 6.24
N THR A 59 -19.24 8.69 6.30
CA THR A 59 -18.61 9.88 6.85
C THR A 59 -18.40 10.89 5.71
N ASN A 60 -19.02 12.06 5.79
CA ASN A 60 -18.94 13.11 4.74
C ASN A 60 -17.51 13.62 4.45
N TYR A 61 -16.52 13.17 5.21
CA TYR A 61 -15.11 13.56 5.08
C TYR A 61 -14.25 12.53 4.31
N LEU A 62 -14.84 11.45 3.81
CA LEU A 62 -14.21 10.49 2.92
C LEU A 62 -15.05 10.35 1.64
N PRO A 63 -14.46 10.02 0.48
CA PRO A 63 -15.22 9.80 -0.75
C PRO A 63 -16.28 8.71 -0.57
N LYS A 64 -17.49 8.94 -1.09
CA LYS A 64 -18.56 7.90 -1.14
C LYS A 64 -18.25 6.82 -2.16
N THR A 65 -17.62 7.23 -3.24
CA THR A 65 -17.18 6.38 -4.33
C THR A 65 -15.82 6.86 -4.82
N LEU A 66 -15.04 5.95 -5.37
CA LEU A 66 -13.83 6.24 -6.15
C LEU A 66 -13.93 5.41 -7.43
N GLY A 67 -14.14 6.06 -8.58
CA GLY A 67 -14.62 5.40 -9.79
C GLY A 67 -15.88 4.60 -9.48
N ASP A 68 -15.90 3.34 -9.87
CA ASP A 68 -17.01 2.41 -9.61
C ASP A 68 -16.95 1.74 -8.22
N LEU A 69 -15.90 2.02 -7.44
CA LEU A 69 -15.73 1.44 -6.11
C LEU A 69 -16.54 2.23 -5.08
N SER A 70 -17.55 1.60 -4.49
CA SER A 70 -18.32 2.17 -3.39
C SER A 70 -17.58 2.05 -2.06
N PHE A 71 -17.73 3.05 -1.20
CA PHE A 71 -17.25 3.00 0.18
C PHE A 71 -17.86 1.79 0.91
N PHE A 72 -17.02 0.99 1.54
CA PHE A 72 -17.41 -0.20 2.28
C PHE A 72 -17.43 0.05 3.80
N ASN A 73 -16.30 0.42 4.39
CA ASN A 73 -16.19 0.75 5.81
C ASN A 73 -14.98 1.64 6.08
N VAL A 74 -14.86 2.11 7.33
CA VAL A 74 -13.67 2.83 7.81
C VAL A 74 -13.27 2.33 9.20
N ILE A 75 -11.97 2.12 9.38
CA ILE A 75 -11.31 1.98 10.67
C ILE A 75 -10.71 3.36 11.00
N GLN A 76 -10.85 3.84 12.24
CA GLN A 76 -10.42 5.19 12.61
C GLN A 76 -9.89 5.25 14.04
N ASN A 77 -9.29 6.38 14.39
CA ASN A 77 -8.76 6.65 15.73
C ASN A 77 -7.66 5.67 16.14
N GLN A 78 -7.64 5.27 17.40
CA GLN A 78 -6.60 4.43 17.99
C GLN A 78 -6.43 3.07 17.27
N GLU A 79 -7.50 2.48 16.76
CA GLU A 79 -7.43 1.22 16.03
C GLU A 79 -6.69 1.38 14.69
N ALA A 80 -6.99 2.43 13.93
CA ALA A 80 -6.28 2.74 12.69
C ALA A 80 -4.79 3.03 12.97
N THR A 81 -4.49 3.81 14.01
CA THR A 81 -3.11 4.11 14.42
C THR A 81 -2.34 2.82 14.74
N ARG A 82 -2.92 1.92 15.52
CA ARG A 82 -2.30 0.64 15.86
C ARG A 82 -1.99 -0.22 14.63
N ILE A 83 -2.89 -0.24 13.64
CA ILE A 83 -2.68 -0.98 12.38
C ILE A 83 -1.53 -0.37 11.59
N ILE A 84 -1.51 0.95 11.45
CA ILE A 84 -0.48 1.67 10.69
C ILE A 84 0.89 1.54 11.37
N ASP A 85 0.97 1.69 12.68
CA ASP A 85 2.20 1.50 13.46
C ASP A 85 2.76 0.08 13.26
N LYS A 86 1.89 -0.94 13.30
CA LYS A 86 2.29 -2.32 13.06
C LYS A 86 2.84 -2.52 11.64
N MET A 87 2.24 -1.90 10.63
CA MET A 87 2.74 -1.95 9.24
C MET A 87 4.12 -1.32 9.11
N HIS A 88 4.39 -0.27 9.87
CA HIS A 88 5.69 0.41 9.86
C HIS A 88 6.72 -0.19 10.82
N GLY A 89 6.33 -1.13 11.68
CA GLY A 89 7.19 -1.75 12.70
C GLY A 89 7.64 -0.78 13.80
N LYS A 90 6.95 0.35 13.95
CA LYS A 90 7.25 1.40 14.95
C LYS A 90 6.05 2.30 15.15
N THR A 91 6.00 2.99 16.27
CA THR A 91 5.09 4.12 16.49
C THR A 91 5.47 5.29 15.57
N LEU A 92 4.50 5.81 14.87
CA LEU A 92 4.65 7.00 14.02
C LEU A 92 4.41 8.27 14.84
N ASP A 93 4.66 9.41 14.19
CA ASP A 93 4.37 10.72 14.76
C ASP A 93 2.87 10.84 15.08
N ASP A 94 2.51 11.64 16.08
CA ASP A 94 1.13 11.82 16.50
C ASP A 94 0.26 12.37 15.37
N CYS A 95 -0.76 11.62 15.00
CA CYS A 95 -1.69 11.96 13.93
C CYS A 95 -3.01 11.20 14.09
N LYS A 96 -4.08 11.74 13.53
CA LYS A 96 -5.36 11.03 13.41
C LYS A 96 -5.37 10.20 12.14
N ASN A 97 -5.57 8.90 12.29
CA ASN A 97 -5.51 7.95 11.18
C ASN A 97 -6.90 7.42 10.82
N TYR A 98 -7.10 7.23 9.50
CA TYR A 98 -8.27 6.62 8.90
C TYR A 98 -7.82 5.59 7.87
N ILE A 99 -8.47 4.43 7.87
CA ILE A 99 -8.26 3.36 6.90
C ILE A 99 -9.62 3.05 6.30
N ALA A 100 -9.88 3.54 5.10
CA ALA A 100 -11.15 3.36 4.41
C ALA A 100 -11.02 2.29 3.34
N HIS A 101 -11.97 1.38 3.31
CA HIS A 101 -12.03 0.28 2.36
C HIS A 101 -13.11 0.54 1.32
N TYR A 102 -12.83 0.13 0.06
CA TYR A 102 -13.71 0.36 -1.09
C TYR A 102 -13.93 -0.91 -1.89
N GLY A 103 -15.11 -0.99 -2.54
CA GLY A 103 -15.49 -2.10 -3.41
C GLY A 103 -15.86 -3.37 -2.67
N ASN A 104 -15.93 -4.48 -3.41
CA ASN A 104 -16.38 -5.78 -2.90
C ASN A 104 -15.27 -6.59 -2.24
N ASP A 105 -14.00 -6.30 -2.57
CA ASP A 105 -12.83 -6.88 -1.90
C ASP A 105 -12.12 -5.77 -1.08
N PRO A 106 -12.49 -5.62 0.19
CA PRO A 106 -11.96 -4.54 1.03
C PRO A 106 -10.48 -4.71 1.38
N SER A 107 -9.84 -5.83 1.01
CA SER A 107 -8.40 -6.05 1.23
C SER A 107 -7.52 -5.43 0.15
N LYS A 108 -8.08 -5.08 -1.01
CA LYS A 108 -7.33 -4.62 -2.18
C LYS A 108 -7.39 -3.10 -2.40
N ASN A 109 -8.54 -2.49 -2.12
CA ASN A 109 -8.79 -1.09 -2.41
C ASN A 109 -8.89 -0.30 -1.10
N ILE A 110 -7.76 0.24 -0.64
CA ILE A 110 -7.64 0.82 0.70
C ILE A 110 -7.07 2.23 0.62
N LEU A 111 -7.81 3.17 1.18
CA LEU A 111 -7.40 4.55 1.34
C LEU A 111 -6.94 4.78 2.79
N TYR A 112 -5.64 5.02 2.96
CA TYR A 112 -5.06 5.44 4.22
C TYR A 112 -4.96 6.97 4.24
N VAL A 113 -5.45 7.58 5.30
CA VAL A 113 -5.39 9.04 5.50
C VAL A 113 -4.83 9.32 6.88
N SER A 114 -3.76 10.10 6.95
CA SER A 114 -3.15 10.54 8.21
C SER A 114 -3.22 12.06 8.29
N VAL A 115 -3.91 12.58 9.30
CA VAL A 115 -4.07 14.02 9.56
C VAL A 115 -3.11 14.41 10.68
N TYR A 116 -2.09 15.17 10.34
CA TYR A 116 -1.07 15.66 11.26
C TYR A 116 -1.50 16.98 11.90
N GLU A 117 -0.83 17.38 12.96
CA GLU A 117 -1.07 18.66 13.62
C GLU A 117 -0.83 19.85 12.67
N ASN A 118 0.20 19.74 11.81
CA ASN A 118 0.59 20.82 10.90
C ASN A 118 1.16 20.28 9.58
N ALA A 119 1.21 21.16 8.58
CA ALA A 119 1.66 20.83 7.22
C ALA A 119 3.15 20.45 7.16
N GLU A 120 4.01 20.98 8.03
CA GLU A 120 5.45 20.67 8.00
C GLU A 120 5.72 19.25 8.51
N THR A 121 4.98 18.79 9.52
CA THR A 121 5.04 17.40 9.98
C THR A 121 4.58 16.44 8.88
N ALA A 122 3.47 16.74 8.21
CA ALA A 122 2.98 15.93 7.08
C ALA A 122 4.00 15.88 5.93
N LYS A 123 4.63 17.02 5.60
CA LYS A 123 5.67 17.11 4.56
C LYS A 123 6.91 16.29 4.92
N THR A 124 7.34 16.35 6.18
CA THR A 124 8.49 15.58 6.66
C THR A 124 8.22 14.08 6.57
N ASN A 125 7.01 13.63 6.91
CA ASN A 125 6.63 12.23 6.81
C ASN A 125 6.51 11.76 5.35
N LEU A 126 5.93 12.56 4.46
CA LEU A 126 5.89 12.27 3.03
C LEU A 126 7.31 12.09 2.46
N LYS A 127 8.22 13.02 2.78
CA LYS A 127 9.62 12.94 2.35
C LYS A 127 10.31 11.68 2.88
N ARG A 128 10.08 11.33 4.16
CA ARG A 128 10.63 10.12 4.78
C ARG A 128 10.14 8.85 4.09
N MET A 129 8.85 8.79 3.74
CA MET A 129 8.27 7.68 2.97
C MET A 129 8.91 7.58 1.58
N ALA A 130 8.94 8.69 0.83
CA ALA A 130 9.51 8.74 -0.50
C ALA A 130 10.99 8.29 -0.51
N MET A 131 11.79 8.77 0.45
CA MET A 131 13.20 8.36 0.59
C MET A 131 13.35 6.85 0.86
N LYS A 132 12.51 6.26 1.70
CA LYS A 132 12.54 4.81 1.98
C LYS A 132 12.20 3.97 0.75
N MET A 133 11.34 4.48 -0.11
CA MET A 133 10.83 3.75 -1.28
C MET A 133 11.55 4.11 -2.58
N ALA A 134 12.45 5.10 -2.56
CA ALA A 134 13.08 5.66 -3.77
C ALA A 134 13.70 4.58 -4.68
N ASN A 135 14.38 3.60 -4.10
CA ASN A 135 15.06 2.53 -4.83
C ASN A 135 14.22 1.24 -4.93
N GLY A 136 12.95 1.28 -4.49
CA GLY A 136 12.13 0.09 -4.36
C GLY A 136 12.56 -0.82 -3.22
N SER A 137 12.00 -2.02 -3.20
CA SER A 137 12.30 -3.06 -2.22
C SER A 137 11.98 -4.44 -2.80
N SER A 138 12.08 -5.51 -2.01
CA SER A 138 11.60 -6.84 -2.42
C SER A 138 10.08 -6.90 -2.66
N VAL A 139 9.35 -5.90 -2.20
CA VAL A 139 7.88 -5.83 -2.25
C VAL A 139 7.37 -4.76 -3.21
N PHE A 140 8.11 -3.64 -3.35
CA PHE A 140 7.71 -2.49 -4.15
C PHE A 140 8.71 -2.19 -5.27
N SER A 141 8.19 -1.80 -6.44
CA SER A 141 9.01 -1.26 -7.53
C SER A 141 9.66 0.08 -7.12
N PRO A 142 10.71 0.53 -7.85
CA PRO A 142 11.24 1.86 -7.67
C PRO A 142 10.16 2.93 -7.80
N LEU A 143 10.26 3.97 -6.95
CA LEU A 143 9.29 5.04 -6.88
C LEU A 143 9.37 5.95 -8.11
N THR A 144 8.23 6.24 -8.72
CA THR A 144 8.07 7.30 -9.70
C THR A 144 7.34 8.50 -9.09
N HIS A 145 7.47 9.67 -9.70
CA HIS A 145 6.75 10.85 -9.22
C HIS A 145 6.39 11.81 -10.35
N THR A 146 5.30 12.54 -10.14
CA THR A 146 4.82 13.64 -11.00
C THR A 146 4.57 14.86 -10.14
N LYS A 147 4.95 16.05 -10.62
CA LYS A 147 4.65 17.30 -9.94
C LYS A 147 3.51 18.02 -10.67
N MET A 148 2.46 18.38 -9.93
CA MET A 148 1.35 19.20 -10.43
C MET A 148 1.17 20.40 -9.47
N GLY A 149 1.44 21.61 -9.96
CA GLY A 149 1.51 22.79 -9.10
C GLY A 149 2.59 22.62 -8.03
N ASP A 150 2.24 22.82 -6.77
CA ASP A 150 3.13 22.66 -5.63
C ASP A 150 3.08 21.26 -5.00
N THR A 151 2.20 20.39 -5.49
CA THR A 151 2.03 19.03 -4.97
C THR A 151 2.86 18.04 -5.78
N VAL A 152 3.59 17.17 -5.05
CA VAL A 152 4.29 16.01 -5.63
C VAL A 152 3.48 14.78 -5.34
N TYR A 153 3.19 14.04 -6.39
CA TYR A 153 2.45 12.77 -6.39
C TYR A 153 3.42 11.64 -6.66
N PHE A 154 3.41 10.64 -5.82
CA PHE A 154 4.27 9.47 -5.92
C PHE A 154 3.45 8.26 -6.32
N GLU A 155 4.06 7.39 -7.13
CA GLU A 155 3.48 6.13 -7.58
C GLU A 155 4.51 5.01 -7.45
N THR A 156 4.04 3.82 -7.05
CA THR A 156 4.80 2.58 -7.07
C THR A 156 3.86 1.39 -7.25
N GLU A 157 4.41 0.25 -7.62
CA GLU A 157 3.68 -1.01 -7.69
C GLU A 157 4.23 -1.98 -6.66
N GLY A 158 3.35 -2.73 -6.02
CA GLY A 158 3.76 -3.74 -5.06
C GLY A 158 2.63 -4.69 -4.71
N MET A 159 2.96 -5.96 -4.46
CA MET A 159 1.97 -6.99 -4.08
C MET A 159 0.84 -7.16 -5.12
N GLY A 160 1.10 -6.87 -6.41
CA GLY A 160 0.10 -6.91 -7.47
C GLY A 160 -0.87 -5.73 -7.49
N LEU A 161 -0.60 -4.67 -6.74
CA LEU A 161 -1.44 -3.48 -6.60
C LEU A 161 -0.68 -2.23 -7.02
N LYS A 162 -1.43 -1.19 -7.40
CA LYS A 162 -0.94 0.17 -7.58
C LYS A 162 -1.01 0.92 -6.27
N HIS A 163 -0.02 1.77 -6.01
CA HIS A 163 0.05 2.59 -4.81
C HIS A 163 0.36 4.02 -5.20
N TYR A 164 -0.49 4.94 -4.78
CA TYR A 164 -0.34 6.39 -4.97
C TYR A 164 -0.26 7.07 -3.62
N PHE A 165 0.66 8.00 -3.44
CA PHE A 165 0.68 8.79 -2.21
C PHE A 165 1.14 10.22 -2.44
N TYR A 166 0.52 11.11 -1.70
CA TYR A 166 0.76 12.54 -1.79
C TYR A 166 0.32 13.23 -0.50
N ARG A 167 0.51 14.52 -0.45
CA ARG A 167 0.10 15.37 0.66
C ARG A 167 -0.74 16.55 0.15
N THR A 168 -1.79 16.87 0.87
CA THR A 168 -2.52 18.14 0.76
C THR A 168 -2.56 18.77 2.14
N ASP A 169 -1.96 19.97 2.28
CA ASP A 169 -1.81 20.66 3.56
C ASP A 169 -1.18 19.76 4.65
N ASN A 170 -1.83 19.54 5.77
CA ASN A 170 -1.40 18.66 6.86
C ASN A 170 -1.90 17.21 6.73
N ILE A 171 -2.47 16.82 5.60
CA ILE A 171 -3.04 15.50 5.35
C ILE A 171 -2.14 14.71 4.39
N LEU A 172 -1.69 13.54 4.81
CA LEU A 172 -0.99 12.57 3.99
C LEU A 172 -1.97 11.49 3.55
N ILE A 173 -1.97 11.19 2.27
CA ILE A 173 -2.87 10.27 1.61
C ILE A 173 -2.05 9.17 0.98
N TRP A 174 -2.47 7.91 1.20
CA TRP A 174 -1.96 6.72 0.51
C TRP A 174 -3.15 5.93 -0.03
N TRP A 175 -3.22 5.76 -1.33
CA TRP A 175 -4.20 4.97 -2.04
C TRP A 175 -3.57 3.69 -2.56
N GLN A 176 -4.07 2.54 -2.12
CA GLN A 176 -3.75 1.21 -2.60
C GLN A 176 -4.94 0.71 -3.41
N VAL A 177 -4.72 0.18 -4.61
CA VAL A 177 -5.81 -0.15 -5.52
C VAL A 177 -5.42 -1.24 -6.54
N GLU A 178 -6.41 -2.02 -6.99
CA GLU A 178 -6.25 -2.95 -8.10
C GLU A 178 -5.90 -2.20 -9.39
N PRO A 179 -4.98 -2.76 -10.24
CA PRO A 179 -4.52 -2.07 -11.46
C PRO A 179 -5.65 -1.67 -12.41
N ASP A 180 -6.68 -2.50 -12.55
CA ASP A 180 -7.77 -2.30 -13.52
C ASP A 180 -8.65 -1.08 -13.24
N CYS A 181 -8.72 -0.64 -11.99
CA CYS A 181 -9.48 0.56 -11.59
C CYS A 181 -8.60 1.71 -11.10
N ALA A 182 -7.28 1.58 -11.19
CA ALA A 182 -6.33 2.51 -10.61
C ALA A 182 -6.47 3.94 -11.15
N GLU A 183 -6.51 4.12 -12.47
CA GLU A 183 -6.55 5.43 -13.11
C GLU A 183 -7.83 6.21 -12.79
N THR A 184 -8.99 5.55 -12.94
CA THR A 184 -10.29 6.19 -12.68
C THR A 184 -10.46 6.59 -11.23
N THR A 185 -10.11 5.68 -10.32
CA THR A 185 -10.21 5.92 -8.87
C THR A 185 -9.24 6.99 -8.39
N TYR A 186 -8.01 7.01 -8.93
CA TYR A 186 -7.02 8.02 -8.60
C TYR A 186 -7.43 9.41 -9.08
N ASN A 187 -7.97 9.53 -10.30
CA ASN A 187 -8.48 10.79 -10.82
C ASN A 187 -9.64 11.35 -9.98
N ASP A 188 -10.49 10.49 -9.44
CA ASP A 188 -11.56 10.94 -8.52
C ASP A 188 -11.03 11.32 -7.15
N LEU A 189 -10.03 10.59 -6.65
CA LEU A 189 -9.37 10.91 -5.40
C LEU A 189 -8.70 12.28 -5.44
N LEU A 190 -8.08 12.66 -6.56
CA LEU A 190 -7.44 13.97 -6.75
C LEU A 190 -8.43 15.14 -6.72
N LYS A 191 -9.70 14.91 -7.05
CA LYS A 191 -10.78 15.92 -7.04
C LYS A 191 -11.41 16.06 -5.66
N PHE A 192 -11.19 15.09 -4.76
CA PHE A 192 -11.83 15.08 -3.45
C PHE A 192 -11.18 16.08 -2.48
N ASP A 193 -12.03 16.91 -1.84
CA ASP A 193 -11.58 17.88 -0.83
C ASP A 193 -11.56 17.25 0.57
N PHE A 194 -10.34 16.96 1.07
CA PHE A 194 -10.12 16.40 2.40
C PHE A 194 -10.21 17.43 3.55
N LYS A 195 -10.47 18.71 3.29
CA LYS A 195 -10.53 19.77 4.34
C LYS A 195 -11.54 19.48 5.44
N GLY A 196 -12.59 18.72 5.13
CA GLY A 196 -13.55 18.25 6.14
C GLY A 196 -12.95 17.45 7.29
N LEU A 197 -11.74 16.87 7.11
CA LEU A 197 -11.00 16.18 8.18
C LEU A 197 -10.32 17.14 9.16
N ASN A 198 -9.89 18.31 8.72
CA ASN A 198 -9.20 19.31 9.57
C ASN A 198 -10.14 19.85 10.67
N ASN A 199 -11.44 20.01 10.38
CA ASN A 199 -12.42 20.52 11.33
C ASN A 199 -12.74 19.55 12.50
N ARG A 200 -12.16 18.34 12.48
CA ARG A 200 -12.31 17.31 13.53
C ARG A 200 -11.07 17.14 14.41
N VAL A 201 -10.11 18.03 14.26
CA VAL A 201 -8.86 18.06 15.05
C VAL A 201 -9.04 18.79 16.38
N THR A 202 -10.25 19.14 16.78
CA THR A 202 -10.49 19.71 18.13
C THR A 202 -10.52 18.56 19.16
N PRO A 203 -9.81 18.74 20.29
CA PRO A 203 -9.62 17.74 21.33
C PRO A 203 -10.91 17.26 21.96
#